data_65abec89aadb94f55e89e4ef99261f31
#
_entry.id   65abec89aadb94f55e89e4ef99261f31
#
_cell.length_a   1.000
_cell.length_b   1.000
_cell.length_c   1.000
_cell.angle_alpha   90.00
_cell.angle_beta   90.00
_cell.angle_gamma   90.00
#
_symmetry.space_group_name_H-M   'P 1'
#
loop_
_entity.id
_entity.type
_entity.pdbx_description
1 polymer ?
#
loop_
_entity_poly.entity_id
_entity_poly.type
_entity_poly.pdbx_seq_one_letter_code
_entity_poly.pdbx_strand_id
1 'polypeptide(L)'
;LSTLHEQYPEDKKFNKVYYTIINPKSVTMGQLYGQFDPVSHEWTDGVLAISYRNYAAEPPKIGNAEDLKWVWFDGPVDAIWIENMNTVLDDNKKLCLMSGEMMAMSNTMSMIFEPMDLEVASPATVSRVGVVYMEPFRMGWQPCLDSWIDAFIELPASVDDEGNVTRPEDPRPWTITADQADIVRKLYGWLIDPCICFVRKMVSEQVGVHDQTLVVATLRLMESIFEEILVNSDGAGGAGMSVKAKDMSEEAANMITLRRETIECTILFSIVWSIGATGDEEGRKKFNEFLPAYLEDSSIIDKPEMKGVKTLLMLRSWESPMKKQYKVSNPIPSENTVYGYSYIPSNSTWKSWDEQIDRSLPSMDASFSSIVVPNVITAQLGVLLDLLITHNFTPLVCGPTGTGKSVFIHTVLNEHLDQNIYKPIQIAFTAKTSANQTQDQVDQKLDKRRRGIYGPAFGCKAIVFIDDLNMPEVEEYGAQPPIELLRQMIDNGGWYDIQEKDF
;
A
#
# COMPACT_ATOMS: atom_id res chain seq x y z
N LEU A 1 -13.62 17.25 -5.43
CA LEU A 1 -14.40 18.25 -6.20
C LEU A 1 -15.53 17.59 -6.98
N SER A 2 -15.29 16.49 -7.71
CA SER A 2 -16.36 15.81 -8.45
C SER A 2 -17.50 15.32 -7.54
N THR A 3 -17.18 14.74 -6.39
CA THR A 3 -18.17 14.34 -5.37
C THR A 3 -18.95 15.53 -4.83
N LEU A 4 -18.25 16.67 -4.59
CA LEU A 4 -18.91 17.91 -4.16
C LEU A 4 -19.80 18.49 -5.26
N HIS A 5 -19.40 18.36 -6.52
CA HIS A 5 -20.24 18.74 -7.65
C HIS A 5 -21.53 17.89 -7.72
N GLU A 6 -21.42 16.59 -7.46
CA GLU A 6 -22.61 15.71 -7.40
C GLU A 6 -23.55 16.06 -6.24
N GLN A 7 -22.98 16.45 -5.09
CA GLN A 7 -23.75 16.87 -3.90
C GLN A 7 -24.35 18.29 -4.04
N TYR A 8 -23.66 19.18 -4.73
CA TYR A 8 -24.03 20.59 -4.88
C TYR A 8 -23.94 21.04 -6.35
N PRO A 9 -24.77 20.50 -7.24
CA PRO A 9 -24.67 20.77 -8.70
C PRO A 9 -24.93 22.23 -9.09
N GLU A 10 -25.61 23.00 -8.25
CA GLU A 10 -25.89 24.42 -8.47
C GLU A 10 -24.73 25.34 -8.05
N ASP A 11 -23.77 24.83 -7.27
CA ASP A 11 -22.61 25.64 -6.83
C ASP A 11 -21.49 25.57 -7.84
N LYS A 12 -21.33 26.64 -8.62
CA LYS A 12 -20.28 26.78 -9.64
C LYS A 12 -18.84 26.72 -9.12
N LYS A 13 -18.64 26.65 -7.79
CA LYS A 13 -17.32 26.44 -7.20
C LYS A 13 -16.85 24.97 -7.29
N PHE A 14 -17.77 24.05 -7.46
CA PHE A 14 -17.49 22.61 -7.49
C PHE A 14 -17.76 22.06 -8.88
N ASN A 15 -16.91 22.38 -9.83
CA ASN A 15 -17.01 21.83 -11.17
C ASN A 15 -16.54 20.37 -11.19
N LYS A 16 -17.08 19.58 -12.12
CA LYS A 16 -16.59 18.23 -12.37
C LYS A 16 -15.14 18.28 -12.81
N VAL A 17 -14.32 17.34 -12.33
CA VAL A 17 -12.89 17.29 -12.64
C VAL A 17 -12.60 16.02 -13.43
N TYR A 18 -11.98 16.19 -14.59
CA TYR A 18 -11.33 15.12 -15.33
C TYR A 18 -9.83 15.26 -15.13
N TYR A 19 -9.15 14.14 -14.92
CA TYR A 19 -7.71 14.17 -14.69
C TYR A 19 -7.00 13.02 -15.39
N THR A 20 -5.75 13.24 -15.73
CA THR A 20 -4.82 12.25 -16.27
C THR A 20 -3.59 12.25 -15.39
N ILE A 21 -3.26 11.10 -14.80
CA ILE A 21 -2.07 10.94 -13.96
C ILE A 21 -0.94 10.34 -14.78
N ILE A 22 0.20 10.99 -14.80
CA ILE A 22 1.38 10.57 -15.54
C ILE A 22 2.57 10.51 -14.59
N ASN A 23 3.21 9.35 -14.49
CA ASN A 23 4.54 9.31 -13.91
C ASN A 23 5.57 9.53 -15.03
N PRO A 24 6.25 10.69 -15.05
CA PRO A 24 7.15 11.02 -16.16
C PRO A 24 8.39 10.13 -16.23
N LYS A 25 8.68 9.38 -15.16
CA LYS A 25 9.82 8.46 -15.09
C LYS A 25 9.45 7.00 -15.39
N SER A 26 8.17 6.66 -15.41
CA SER A 26 7.71 5.33 -15.85
C SER A 26 7.77 5.14 -17.36
N VAL A 27 7.88 6.23 -18.11
CA VAL A 27 7.90 6.28 -19.58
C VAL A 27 9.17 6.98 -20.08
N THR A 28 9.58 6.69 -21.30
CA THR A 28 10.69 7.42 -21.94
C THR A 28 10.24 8.82 -22.37
N MET A 29 11.20 9.72 -22.61
CA MET A 29 10.92 11.07 -23.11
C MET A 29 10.10 11.07 -24.41
N GLY A 30 10.40 10.13 -25.31
CA GLY A 30 9.63 9.96 -26.55
C GLY A 30 8.21 9.45 -26.31
N GLN A 31 8.03 8.59 -25.31
CA GLN A 31 6.70 8.12 -24.91
C GLN A 31 5.91 9.20 -24.16
N LEU A 32 6.59 10.12 -23.48
CA LEU A 32 5.96 11.22 -22.76
C LEU A 32 5.48 12.32 -23.73
N TYR A 33 6.40 12.89 -24.48
CA TYR A 33 6.12 14.04 -25.37
C TYR A 33 5.77 13.65 -26.80
N GLY A 34 6.32 12.57 -27.28
CA GLY A 34 6.33 12.12 -28.65
C GLY A 34 7.74 12.14 -29.23
N GLN A 35 7.91 11.42 -30.33
CA GLN A 35 9.19 11.29 -31.03
C GLN A 35 9.00 11.02 -32.51
N PHE A 36 10.01 11.34 -33.29
CA PHE A 36 10.11 10.88 -34.68
C PHE A 36 10.63 9.45 -34.70
N ASP A 37 10.01 8.60 -35.50
CA ASP A 37 10.56 7.28 -35.79
C ASP A 37 11.92 7.44 -36.49
N PRO A 38 12.98 6.76 -36.02
CA PRO A 38 14.33 6.94 -36.55
C PRO A 38 14.48 6.44 -38.01
N VAL A 39 13.55 5.62 -38.53
CA VAL A 39 13.60 5.02 -39.84
C VAL A 39 12.60 5.69 -40.79
N SER A 40 11.33 5.78 -40.38
CA SER A 40 10.26 6.36 -41.22
C SER A 40 10.19 7.88 -41.16
N HIS A 41 10.80 8.50 -40.13
CA HIS A 41 10.67 9.92 -39.80
C HIS A 41 9.24 10.38 -39.56
N GLU A 42 8.32 9.46 -39.32
CA GLU A 42 6.97 9.78 -38.94
C GLU A 42 6.90 10.16 -37.44
N TRP A 43 6.06 11.13 -37.13
CA TRP A 43 5.85 11.56 -35.75
C TRP A 43 4.90 10.62 -35.03
N THR A 44 5.27 10.19 -33.84
CA THR A 44 4.42 9.43 -32.92
C THR A 44 4.16 10.26 -31.67
N ASP A 45 2.90 10.48 -31.34
CA ASP A 45 2.50 11.23 -30.15
C ASP A 45 2.86 10.50 -28.86
N GLY A 46 3.22 11.28 -27.85
CA GLY A 46 3.36 10.79 -26.49
C GLY A 46 2.08 10.90 -25.66
N VAL A 47 2.08 10.27 -24.49
CA VAL A 47 0.95 10.27 -23.53
C VAL A 47 0.51 11.69 -23.18
N LEU A 48 1.47 12.57 -22.88
CA LEU A 48 1.19 13.97 -22.57
C LEU A 48 0.59 14.71 -23.76
N ALA A 49 1.15 14.53 -24.98
CA ALA A 49 0.66 15.20 -26.17
C ALA A 49 -0.80 14.83 -26.45
N ILE A 50 -1.16 13.55 -26.34
CA ILE A 50 -2.53 13.07 -26.54
C ILE A 50 -3.46 13.64 -25.48
N SER A 51 -3.10 13.52 -24.20
CA SER A 51 -3.93 13.98 -23.08
C SER A 51 -4.14 15.49 -23.13
N TYR A 52 -3.07 16.23 -23.37
CA TYR A 52 -3.12 17.70 -23.46
C TYR A 52 -3.99 18.16 -24.65
N ARG A 53 -3.82 17.55 -25.82
CA ARG A 53 -4.62 17.87 -27.03
C ARG A 53 -6.11 17.58 -26.80
N ASN A 54 -6.45 16.49 -26.13
CA ASN A 54 -7.84 16.13 -25.82
C ASN A 54 -8.50 17.13 -24.87
N TYR A 55 -7.74 17.68 -23.93
CA TYR A 55 -8.21 18.68 -22.97
C TYR A 55 -8.24 20.09 -23.55
N ALA A 56 -7.29 20.44 -24.42
CA ALA A 56 -7.16 21.76 -25.01
C ALA A 56 -8.05 21.98 -26.25
N ALA A 57 -8.64 20.92 -26.81
CA ALA A 57 -9.51 21.02 -28.01
C ALA A 57 -10.74 21.89 -27.74
N GLU A 58 -11.20 22.59 -28.77
CA GLU A 58 -12.43 23.40 -28.76
C GLU A 58 -13.41 22.87 -29.83
N PRO A 59 -14.52 22.21 -29.45
CA PRO A 59 -14.91 21.79 -28.08
C PRO A 59 -13.98 20.71 -27.49
N PRO A 60 -13.88 20.63 -26.17
CA PRO A 60 -13.07 19.58 -25.53
C PRO A 60 -13.54 18.20 -25.96
N LYS A 61 -12.59 17.26 -26.16
CA LYS A 61 -12.92 15.87 -26.46
C LYS A 61 -13.33 15.08 -25.22
N ILE A 62 -12.99 15.57 -24.04
CA ILE A 62 -13.29 14.96 -22.74
C ILE A 62 -14.01 16.00 -21.88
N GLY A 63 -15.18 15.63 -21.39
CA GLY A 63 -16.03 16.50 -20.57
C GLY A 63 -16.62 17.68 -21.32
N ASN A 64 -17.17 18.63 -20.58
CA ASN A 64 -17.73 19.88 -21.10
C ASN A 64 -16.71 21.02 -21.06
N ALA A 65 -17.03 22.15 -21.68
CA ALA A 65 -16.14 23.32 -21.70
C ALA A 65 -15.90 23.91 -20.28
N GLU A 66 -16.87 23.79 -19.38
CA GLU A 66 -16.82 24.32 -18.02
C GLU A 66 -16.13 23.36 -17.02
N ASP A 67 -15.99 22.08 -17.38
CA ASP A 67 -15.38 21.07 -16.52
C ASP A 67 -13.88 21.33 -16.37
N LEU A 68 -13.37 21.08 -15.16
CA LEU A 68 -11.93 21.20 -14.86
C LEU A 68 -11.18 20.00 -15.46
N LYS A 69 -9.99 20.25 -15.98
CA LYS A 69 -9.13 19.24 -16.62
C LYS A 69 -7.73 19.35 -16.06
N TRP A 70 -7.30 18.32 -15.37
CA TRP A 70 -6.01 18.31 -14.70
C TRP A 70 -5.05 17.32 -15.36
N VAL A 71 -3.87 17.80 -15.70
CA VAL A 71 -2.73 16.95 -16.04
C VAL A 71 -1.87 16.87 -14.79
N TRP A 72 -1.78 15.69 -14.23
CA TRP A 72 -1.15 15.45 -12.93
C TRP A 72 0.11 14.62 -13.13
N PHE A 73 1.25 15.19 -12.76
CA PHE A 73 2.56 14.55 -12.81
C PHE A 73 2.91 14.03 -11.42
N ASP A 74 2.77 12.72 -11.27
CA ASP A 74 3.09 12.02 -10.02
C ASP A 74 4.44 11.31 -10.18
N GLY A 75 5.52 11.98 -9.82
CA GLY A 75 6.85 11.41 -9.92
C GLY A 75 7.98 12.40 -9.70
N PRO A 76 9.22 11.91 -9.65
CA PRO A 76 10.39 12.74 -9.41
C PRO A 76 10.58 13.75 -10.55
N VAL A 77 10.95 14.97 -10.17
CA VAL A 77 11.33 16.03 -11.11
C VAL A 77 12.79 15.84 -11.50
N ASP A 78 13.07 16.00 -12.80
CA ASP A 78 14.42 16.17 -13.29
C ASP A 78 14.49 17.34 -14.28
N ALA A 79 15.70 17.85 -14.52
CA ALA A 79 15.93 18.97 -15.42
C ALA A 79 15.53 18.66 -16.86
N ILE A 80 15.57 17.39 -17.28
CA ILE A 80 15.34 17.01 -18.68
C ILE A 80 13.87 17.14 -19.06
N TRP A 81 12.96 16.49 -18.31
CA TRP A 81 11.54 16.53 -18.70
C TRP A 81 10.85 17.81 -18.27
N ILE A 82 11.20 18.40 -17.10
CA ILE A 82 10.51 19.59 -16.61
C ILE A 82 10.83 20.84 -17.44
N GLU A 83 12.05 20.94 -17.99
CA GLU A 83 12.44 22.09 -18.80
C GLU A 83 11.63 22.20 -20.09
N ASN A 84 11.20 21.10 -20.67
CA ASN A 84 10.30 21.10 -21.83
C ASN A 84 8.91 21.66 -21.51
N MET A 85 8.56 21.80 -20.23
CA MET A 85 7.33 22.42 -19.75
C MET A 85 7.43 23.91 -19.53
N ASN A 86 8.61 24.52 -19.64
CA ASN A 86 8.81 25.94 -19.34
C ASN A 86 7.87 26.86 -20.14
N THR A 87 7.59 26.53 -21.40
CA THR A 87 6.67 27.30 -22.26
C THR A 87 5.19 27.21 -21.82
N VAL A 88 4.82 26.10 -21.17
CA VAL A 88 3.46 25.90 -20.61
C VAL A 88 3.34 26.60 -19.26
N LEU A 89 4.40 26.57 -18.47
CA LEU A 89 4.44 27.18 -17.13
C LEU A 89 4.57 28.71 -17.19
N ASP A 90 5.06 29.25 -18.31
CA ASP A 90 5.12 30.67 -18.56
C ASP A 90 3.72 31.26 -18.83
N ASP A 91 3.65 32.59 -18.84
CA ASP A 91 2.43 33.35 -19.16
C ASP A 91 1.83 33.00 -20.53
N ASN A 92 2.66 32.51 -21.44
CA ASN A 92 2.21 32.05 -22.77
C ASN A 92 1.32 30.81 -22.75
N LYS A 93 1.43 29.97 -21.71
CA LYS A 93 0.62 28.77 -21.46
C LYS A 93 0.50 27.86 -22.70
N LYS A 94 1.60 27.62 -23.42
CA LYS A 94 1.61 26.81 -24.64
C LYS A 94 2.55 25.62 -24.51
N LEU A 95 2.03 24.42 -24.76
CA LEU A 95 2.87 23.23 -24.92
C LEU A 95 3.40 23.20 -26.35
N CYS A 96 4.72 23.18 -26.49
CA CYS A 96 5.42 23.09 -27.77
C CYS A 96 6.02 21.68 -27.91
N LEU A 97 5.62 20.95 -28.94
CA LEU A 97 6.17 19.63 -29.23
C LEU A 97 7.31 19.73 -30.25
N MET A 98 8.18 18.73 -30.30
CA MET A 98 9.25 18.64 -31.29
C MET A 98 8.72 18.44 -32.71
N SER A 99 7.47 18.04 -32.89
CA SER A 99 6.78 18.03 -34.20
C SER A 99 6.53 19.43 -34.77
N GLY A 100 6.72 20.48 -33.97
CA GLY A 100 6.37 21.85 -34.30
C GLY A 100 4.93 22.24 -33.92
N GLU A 101 4.13 21.31 -33.40
CA GLU A 101 2.79 21.60 -32.90
C GLU A 101 2.85 22.43 -31.62
N MET A 102 2.01 23.46 -31.55
CA MET A 102 1.86 24.31 -30.36
C MET A 102 0.41 24.31 -29.92
N MET A 103 0.18 23.83 -28.67
CA MET A 103 -1.16 23.74 -28.08
C MET A 103 -1.30 24.72 -26.94
N ALA A 104 -2.30 25.59 -26.98
CA ALA A 104 -2.59 26.53 -25.90
C ALA A 104 -3.37 25.83 -24.79
N MET A 105 -3.03 26.11 -23.53
CA MET A 105 -3.78 25.65 -22.37
C MET A 105 -5.08 26.42 -22.23
N SER A 106 -6.21 25.71 -22.09
CA SER A 106 -7.50 26.36 -21.85
C SER A 106 -7.59 26.86 -20.39
N ASN A 107 -8.54 27.78 -20.13
CA ASN A 107 -8.71 28.35 -18.78
C ASN A 107 -9.19 27.33 -17.73
N THR A 108 -9.74 26.20 -18.16
CA THR A 108 -10.20 25.12 -17.27
C THR A 108 -9.15 24.03 -17.07
N MET A 109 -8.01 24.13 -17.75
CA MET A 109 -6.89 23.21 -17.56
C MET A 109 -5.97 23.68 -16.43
N SER A 110 -5.42 22.70 -15.71
CA SER A 110 -4.37 22.92 -14.70
C SER A 110 -3.34 21.79 -14.78
N MET A 111 -2.10 22.15 -14.48
CA MET A 111 -1.01 21.19 -14.32
C MET A 111 -0.65 21.07 -12.85
N ILE A 112 -0.61 19.86 -12.34
CA ILE A 112 -0.29 19.55 -10.95
C ILE A 112 0.98 18.70 -10.95
N PHE A 113 1.92 19.03 -10.06
CA PHE A 113 3.17 18.31 -9.90
C PHE A 113 3.28 17.85 -8.46
N GLU A 114 3.57 16.57 -8.25
CA GLU A 114 3.79 15.96 -6.93
C GLU A 114 5.21 15.38 -6.82
N PRO A 115 6.23 16.23 -6.78
CA PRO A 115 7.60 15.78 -6.55
C PRO A 115 7.88 15.66 -5.05
N MET A 116 8.85 14.82 -4.72
CA MET A 116 9.41 14.74 -3.36
C MET A 116 10.14 16.04 -2.98
N ASP A 117 10.91 16.59 -3.93
CA ASP A 117 11.68 17.83 -3.80
C ASP A 117 11.83 18.52 -5.17
N LEU A 118 12.48 19.67 -5.18
CA LEU A 118 12.78 20.47 -6.38
C LEU A 118 14.28 20.78 -6.48
N GLU A 119 15.15 19.99 -5.87
CA GLU A 119 16.61 20.27 -5.81
C GLU A 119 17.23 20.32 -7.21
N VAL A 120 16.76 19.47 -8.12
CA VAL A 120 17.28 19.36 -9.50
C VAL A 120 16.55 20.27 -10.49
N ALA A 121 15.49 20.95 -10.09
CA ALA A 121 14.78 21.89 -10.93
C ALA A 121 15.55 23.21 -11.06
N SER A 122 15.55 23.78 -12.27
CA SER A 122 16.21 25.09 -12.47
C SER A 122 15.48 26.19 -11.69
N PRO A 123 16.17 27.24 -11.21
CA PRO A 123 15.53 28.37 -10.58
C PRO A 123 14.44 29.02 -11.44
N ALA A 124 14.59 28.96 -12.74
CA ALA A 124 13.62 29.42 -13.71
C ALA A 124 12.30 28.61 -13.65
N THR A 125 12.39 27.30 -13.53
CA THR A 125 11.23 26.41 -13.35
C THR A 125 10.56 26.65 -12.00
N VAL A 126 11.33 26.71 -10.91
CA VAL A 126 10.80 26.91 -9.56
C VAL A 126 10.04 28.23 -9.43
N SER A 127 10.51 29.29 -10.10
CA SER A 127 9.84 30.60 -10.07
C SER A 127 8.49 30.65 -10.79
N ARG A 128 8.19 29.66 -11.66
CA ARG A 128 6.97 29.55 -12.45
C ARG A 128 5.85 28.74 -11.79
N VAL A 129 6.18 27.96 -10.79
CA VAL A 129 5.24 27.09 -10.10
C VAL A 129 4.80 27.67 -8.76
N GLY A 130 3.52 27.51 -8.43
CA GLY A 130 2.99 27.80 -7.10
C GLY A 130 3.22 26.62 -6.18
N VAL A 131 4.18 26.75 -5.25
CA VAL A 131 4.56 25.65 -4.34
C VAL A 131 3.65 25.62 -3.12
N VAL A 132 3.05 24.44 -2.87
CA VAL A 132 2.34 24.13 -1.64
C VAL A 132 3.11 23.02 -0.94
N TYR A 133 3.73 23.32 0.20
CA TYR A 133 4.50 22.35 0.96
C TYR A 133 3.57 21.49 1.81
N MET A 134 3.55 20.19 1.50
CA MET A 134 2.73 19.17 2.17
C MET A 134 3.64 18.30 3.04
N GLU A 135 3.77 18.66 4.32
CA GLU A 135 4.61 17.93 5.27
C GLU A 135 3.82 16.80 5.93
N PRO A 136 4.18 15.52 5.68
CA PRO A 136 3.47 14.37 6.25
C PRO A 136 3.39 14.39 7.79
N PHE A 137 4.46 14.86 8.44
CA PHE A 137 4.54 14.94 9.90
C PHE A 137 3.43 15.78 10.53
N ARG A 138 2.99 16.86 9.86
CA ARG A 138 1.94 17.75 10.39
C ARG A 138 0.55 17.14 10.35
N MET A 139 0.30 16.26 9.40
CA MET A 139 -0.97 15.54 9.32
C MET A 139 -1.07 14.43 10.36
N GLY A 140 0.07 13.88 10.77
CA GLY A 140 0.11 12.70 11.63
C GLY A 140 -0.40 11.45 10.90
N TRP A 141 -0.64 10.42 11.67
CA TRP A 141 -1.14 9.13 11.18
C TRP A 141 -2.64 8.93 11.40
N GLN A 142 -3.24 9.73 12.27
CA GLN A 142 -4.65 9.63 12.65
C GLN A 142 -5.61 9.64 11.46
N PRO A 143 -5.43 10.48 10.42
CA PRO A 143 -6.30 10.46 9.25
C PRO A 143 -6.30 9.11 8.52
N CYS A 144 -5.20 8.34 8.55
CA CYS A 144 -5.15 7.00 7.96
C CYS A 144 -6.08 6.04 8.70
N LEU A 145 -6.09 6.10 10.04
CA LEU A 145 -6.97 5.30 10.87
C LEU A 145 -8.44 5.71 10.69
N ASP A 146 -8.72 7.02 10.69
CA ASP A 146 -10.10 7.50 10.55
C ASP A 146 -10.66 7.14 9.17
N SER A 147 -9.89 7.30 8.10
CA SER A 147 -10.31 6.87 6.76
C SER A 147 -10.55 5.35 6.68
N TRP A 148 -9.72 4.55 7.36
CA TRP A 148 -9.92 3.11 7.43
C TRP A 148 -11.22 2.77 8.19
N ILE A 149 -11.46 3.41 9.34
CA ILE A 149 -12.70 3.20 10.10
C ILE A 149 -13.91 3.61 9.29
N ASP A 150 -13.88 4.77 8.63
CA ASP A 150 -14.99 5.26 7.79
C ASP A 150 -15.27 4.32 6.61
N ALA A 151 -14.24 3.64 6.09
CA ALA A 151 -14.41 2.64 5.04
C ALA A 151 -15.09 1.35 5.52
N PHE A 152 -14.93 0.98 6.79
CA PHE A 152 -15.40 -0.32 7.30
C PHE A 152 -16.47 -0.23 8.39
N ILE A 153 -16.82 0.96 8.91
CA ILE A 153 -17.89 1.10 9.89
C ILE A 153 -19.26 0.81 9.25
N GLU A 154 -20.13 0.12 9.97
CA GLU A 154 -21.51 -0.13 9.54
C GLU A 154 -22.24 1.17 9.16
N LEU A 155 -23.04 1.11 8.09
CA LEU A 155 -23.89 2.24 7.73
C LEU A 155 -24.93 2.49 8.84
N PRO A 156 -25.19 3.75 9.19
CA PRO A 156 -26.15 4.06 10.24
C PRO A 156 -27.55 3.56 9.88
N ALA A 157 -28.18 2.90 10.82
CA ALA A 157 -29.57 2.50 10.65
C ALA A 157 -30.47 3.75 10.60
N SER A 158 -31.42 3.78 9.66
CA SER A 158 -32.48 4.78 9.63
C SER A 158 -33.61 4.34 10.51
N VAL A 159 -34.16 5.26 11.31
CA VAL A 159 -35.34 5.03 12.12
C VAL A 159 -36.47 5.87 11.51
N ASP A 160 -37.60 5.23 11.12
CA ASP A 160 -38.75 5.94 10.61
C ASP A 160 -39.56 6.60 11.74
N ASP A 161 -40.53 7.43 11.38
CA ASP A 161 -41.40 8.14 12.35
C ASP A 161 -42.25 7.18 13.20
N GLU A 162 -42.36 5.91 12.80
CA GLU A 162 -43.07 4.85 13.52
C GLU A 162 -42.14 4.06 14.46
N GLY A 163 -40.86 4.36 14.48
CA GLY A 163 -39.85 3.71 15.31
C GLY A 163 -39.29 2.40 14.74
N ASN A 164 -39.58 2.07 13.46
CA ASN A 164 -39.01 0.91 12.82
C ASN A 164 -37.58 1.19 12.41
N VAL A 165 -36.69 0.29 12.75
CA VAL A 165 -35.24 0.39 12.42
C VAL A 165 -35.01 -0.32 11.09
N THR A 166 -34.63 0.44 10.06
CA THR A 166 -34.24 -0.10 8.76
C THR A 166 -32.72 0.04 8.61
N ARG A 167 -32.03 -1.08 8.43
CA ARG A 167 -30.60 -1.06 8.07
C ARG A 167 -30.47 -1.05 6.55
N PRO A 168 -29.70 -0.14 5.97
CA PRO A 168 -29.40 -0.16 4.54
C PRO A 168 -28.64 -1.45 4.20
N GLU A 169 -28.88 -1.99 3.01
CA GLU A 169 -28.09 -3.10 2.49
C GLU A 169 -26.65 -2.62 2.26
N ASP A 170 -25.68 -3.26 2.89
CA ASP A 170 -24.29 -2.91 2.79
C ASP A 170 -23.62 -3.79 1.72
N PRO A 171 -23.09 -3.21 0.64
CA PRO A 171 -22.42 -3.98 -0.42
C PRO A 171 -21.05 -4.51 -0.01
N ARG A 172 -20.52 -4.09 1.13
CA ARG A 172 -19.18 -4.50 1.62
C ARG A 172 -19.26 -5.93 2.17
N PRO A 173 -18.19 -6.73 1.97
CA PRO A 173 -18.18 -8.13 2.42
C PRO A 173 -18.20 -8.25 3.95
N TRP A 174 -17.70 -7.25 4.65
CA TRP A 174 -17.70 -7.20 6.11
C TRP A 174 -17.65 -5.75 6.61
N THR A 175 -18.08 -5.56 7.84
CA THR A 175 -18.11 -4.25 8.52
C THR A 175 -17.85 -4.41 10.00
N ILE A 176 -17.50 -3.31 10.66
CA ILE A 176 -17.32 -3.23 12.12
C ILE A 176 -18.40 -2.33 12.74
N THR A 177 -18.83 -2.64 13.94
CA THR A 177 -19.78 -1.81 14.68
C THR A 177 -19.12 -0.54 15.23
N ALA A 178 -19.92 0.46 15.59
CA ALA A 178 -19.40 1.70 16.20
C ALA A 178 -18.61 1.43 17.51
N ASP A 179 -19.04 0.45 18.31
CA ASP A 179 -18.33 0.09 19.55
C ASP A 179 -16.97 -0.55 19.23
N GLN A 180 -16.88 -1.39 18.21
CA GLN A 180 -15.63 -2.00 17.77
C GLN A 180 -14.69 -0.92 17.22
N ALA A 181 -15.20 0.01 16.42
CA ALA A 181 -14.44 1.16 15.92
C ALA A 181 -13.87 2.02 17.05
N ASP A 182 -14.64 2.26 18.11
CA ASP A 182 -14.17 2.99 19.30
C ASP A 182 -13.06 2.25 20.05
N ILE A 183 -13.15 0.91 20.15
CA ILE A 183 -12.08 0.08 20.71
C ILE A 183 -10.80 0.22 19.88
N VAL A 184 -10.89 0.11 18.55
CA VAL A 184 -9.76 0.26 17.63
C VAL A 184 -9.12 1.65 17.80
N ARG A 185 -9.92 2.75 17.79
CA ARG A 185 -9.40 4.11 18.00
C ARG A 185 -8.64 4.26 19.30
N LYS A 186 -9.18 3.72 20.40
CA LYS A 186 -8.54 3.80 21.71
C LYS A 186 -7.24 3.01 21.77
N LEU A 187 -7.21 1.82 21.21
CA LEU A 187 -5.99 0.99 21.18
C LEU A 187 -4.89 1.61 20.33
N TYR A 188 -5.23 2.11 19.14
CA TYR A 188 -4.27 2.81 18.28
C TYR A 188 -3.73 4.08 18.98
N GLY A 189 -4.59 4.91 19.53
CA GLY A 189 -4.17 6.10 20.28
C GLY A 189 -3.28 5.78 21.48
N TRP A 190 -3.45 4.61 22.09
CA TRP A 190 -2.62 4.18 23.22
C TRP A 190 -1.27 3.59 22.80
N LEU A 191 -1.24 2.78 21.73
CA LEU A 191 -0.09 1.93 21.39
C LEU A 191 0.81 2.53 20.30
N ILE A 192 0.25 3.17 19.29
CA ILE A 192 0.98 3.52 18.06
C ILE A 192 2.10 4.52 18.32
N ASP A 193 1.79 5.69 18.89
CA ASP A 193 2.81 6.71 19.10
C ASP A 193 3.94 6.25 20.03
N PRO A 194 3.68 5.58 21.17
CA PRO A 194 4.75 5.01 21.99
C PRO A 194 5.63 4.01 21.25
N CYS A 195 5.04 3.10 20.46
CA CYS A 195 5.80 2.10 19.70
C CYS A 195 6.64 2.76 18.58
N ILE A 196 6.07 3.68 17.81
CA ILE A 196 6.80 4.41 16.76
C ILE A 196 7.92 5.25 17.40
N CYS A 197 7.65 6.02 18.45
CA CYS A 197 8.66 6.83 19.13
C CYS A 197 9.78 6.00 19.71
N PHE A 198 9.46 4.79 20.22
CA PHE A 198 10.45 3.83 20.69
C PHE A 198 11.36 3.37 19.53
N VAL A 199 10.78 2.92 18.42
CA VAL A 199 11.53 2.48 17.23
C VAL A 199 12.43 3.62 16.74
N ARG A 200 11.91 4.84 16.55
CA ARG A 200 12.70 6.00 16.08
C ARG A 200 13.86 6.38 16.97
N LYS A 201 13.82 6.07 18.27
CA LYS A 201 14.87 6.47 19.22
C LYS A 201 15.79 5.34 19.68
N MET A 202 15.30 4.12 19.73
CA MET A 202 15.99 3.01 20.38
C MET A 202 16.40 1.90 19.41
N VAL A 203 15.83 1.91 18.18
CA VAL A 203 16.02 0.86 17.18
C VAL A 203 16.73 1.42 15.96
N SER A 204 17.63 0.64 15.36
CA SER A 204 18.20 0.90 14.05
C SER A 204 17.28 0.27 12.99
N GLU A 205 16.63 1.08 12.19
CA GLU A 205 15.73 0.60 11.13
C GLU A 205 16.53 0.17 9.91
N GLN A 206 16.19 -0.99 9.35
CA GLN A 206 16.82 -1.50 8.13
C GLN A 206 16.46 -0.65 6.89
N VAL A 207 15.23 -0.17 6.85
CA VAL A 207 14.71 0.71 5.80
C VAL A 207 14.00 1.87 6.47
N GLY A 208 14.39 3.10 6.14
CA GLY A 208 13.72 4.30 6.64
C GLY A 208 12.30 4.39 6.07
N VAL A 209 11.30 4.35 6.95
CA VAL A 209 9.88 4.36 6.58
C VAL A 209 9.18 5.51 7.30
N HIS A 210 8.23 6.18 6.66
CA HIS A 210 7.42 7.21 7.31
C HIS A 210 6.45 6.61 8.33
N ASP A 211 6.06 7.38 9.34
CA ASP A 211 5.15 6.93 10.39
C ASP A 211 3.80 6.49 9.83
N GLN A 212 3.26 7.23 8.86
CA GLN A 212 2.01 6.88 8.19
C GLN A 212 2.09 5.51 7.52
N THR A 213 3.21 5.21 6.86
CA THR A 213 3.42 3.91 6.19
C THR A 213 3.45 2.76 7.20
N LEU A 214 4.06 2.95 8.37
CA LEU A 214 4.04 1.96 9.45
C LEU A 214 2.63 1.70 9.96
N VAL A 215 1.84 2.76 10.12
CA VAL A 215 0.45 2.64 10.56
C VAL A 215 -0.41 1.97 9.49
N VAL A 216 -0.25 2.34 8.23
CA VAL A 216 -0.95 1.68 7.11
C VAL A 216 -0.59 0.19 7.03
N ALA A 217 0.69 -0.18 7.26
CA ALA A 217 1.08 -1.58 7.33
C ALA A 217 0.40 -2.32 8.51
N THR A 218 0.27 -1.67 9.66
CA THR A 218 -0.47 -2.20 10.82
C THR A 218 -1.96 -2.40 10.48
N LEU A 219 -2.58 -1.41 9.82
CA LEU A 219 -3.98 -1.48 9.40
C LEU A 219 -4.21 -2.61 8.39
N ARG A 220 -3.32 -2.79 7.41
CA ARG A 220 -3.43 -3.86 6.40
C ARG A 220 -3.35 -5.25 6.99
N LEU A 221 -2.42 -5.48 7.95
CA LEU A 221 -2.37 -6.75 8.68
C LEU A 221 -3.62 -6.98 9.52
N MET A 222 -4.09 -5.97 10.22
CA MET A 222 -5.34 -6.04 10.99
C MET A 222 -6.54 -6.34 10.08
N GLU A 223 -6.65 -5.65 8.96
CA GLU A 223 -7.70 -5.82 7.96
C GLU A 223 -7.74 -7.25 7.42
N SER A 224 -6.58 -7.79 7.02
CA SER A 224 -6.47 -9.17 6.53
C SER A 224 -6.99 -10.18 7.56
N ILE A 225 -6.64 -10.02 8.83
CA ILE A 225 -7.09 -10.91 9.90
C ILE A 225 -8.61 -10.72 10.17
N PHE A 226 -9.10 -9.49 10.15
CA PHE A 226 -10.53 -9.22 10.33
C PHE A 226 -11.37 -9.80 9.20
N GLU A 227 -10.91 -9.68 7.96
CA GLU A 227 -11.57 -10.28 6.80
C GLU A 227 -11.62 -11.81 6.92
N GLU A 228 -10.52 -12.47 7.33
CA GLU A 228 -10.52 -13.91 7.60
C GLU A 228 -11.54 -14.32 8.67
N ILE A 229 -11.66 -13.55 9.74
CA ILE A 229 -12.61 -13.83 10.81
C ILE A 229 -14.04 -13.67 10.34
N LEU A 230 -14.35 -12.57 9.65
CA LEU A 230 -15.71 -12.15 9.34
C LEU A 230 -16.28 -12.80 8.07
N VAL A 231 -15.42 -13.01 7.05
CA VAL A 231 -15.88 -13.62 5.78
C VAL A 231 -15.79 -15.13 5.82
N ASN A 232 -14.75 -15.73 6.40
CA ASN A 232 -14.60 -17.18 6.42
C ASN A 232 -15.49 -17.89 7.44
N SER A 233 -16.16 -17.16 8.34
CA SER A 233 -17.21 -17.73 9.20
C SER A 233 -18.41 -18.24 8.40
N ASP A 234 -18.62 -17.79 7.16
CA ASP A 234 -19.72 -18.19 6.29
C ASP A 234 -19.41 -19.39 5.37
N GLY A 235 -18.29 -20.09 5.56
CA GLY A 235 -18.03 -21.41 4.95
C GLY A 235 -17.46 -21.42 3.52
N ALA A 236 -16.93 -20.31 2.99
CA ALA A 236 -16.26 -20.26 1.70
C ALA A 236 -14.73 -20.12 1.90
N GLY A 237 -14.03 -21.23 1.66
CA GLY A 237 -12.65 -21.47 2.01
C GLY A 237 -11.61 -20.47 1.49
N GLY A 238 -10.76 -20.02 2.41
CA GLY A 238 -9.44 -19.50 2.17
C GLY A 238 -8.41 -20.44 2.78
N ALA A 239 -7.43 -20.84 1.99
CA ALA A 239 -6.37 -21.75 2.41
C ALA A 239 -5.23 -20.94 3.05
N GLY A 240 -5.12 -20.95 4.36
CA GLY A 240 -3.96 -20.32 5.01
C GLY A 240 -3.88 -20.53 6.51
N MET A 241 -4.95 -20.39 7.24
CA MET A 241 -5.01 -20.73 8.69
C MET A 241 -6.18 -21.67 9.01
N SER A 242 -6.69 -22.40 8.01
CA SER A 242 -7.86 -23.22 8.19
C SER A 242 -7.57 -24.50 8.94
N VAL A 243 -7.89 -24.50 10.21
CA VAL A 243 -8.44 -25.73 10.81
C VAL A 243 -9.77 -25.96 10.07
N LYS A 244 -9.85 -27.07 9.34
CA LYS A 244 -10.99 -27.45 8.50
C LYS A 244 -12.30 -27.22 9.26
N ALA A 245 -13.09 -26.25 8.83
CA ALA A 245 -14.42 -25.91 9.36
C ALA A 245 -15.50 -27.03 9.19
N LYS A 246 -15.07 -28.25 8.83
CA LYS A 246 -15.97 -29.39 8.62
C LYS A 246 -16.51 -30.04 9.91
N ASP A 247 -15.99 -29.66 11.06
CA ASP A 247 -16.37 -30.25 12.36
C ASP A 247 -17.03 -29.26 13.35
N MET A 248 -17.36 -28.04 12.92
CA MET A 248 -18.03 -27.06 13.79
C MET A 248 -19.53 -27.10 13.59
N SER A 249 -20.28 -27.19 14.69
CA SER A 249 -21.76 -27.05 14.65
C SER A 249 -22.16 -25.63 14.21
N GLU A 250 -23.33 -25.48 13.55
CA GLU A 250 -23.87 -24.16 13.12
C GLU A 250 -23.94 -23.13 14.26
N GLU A 251 -24.08 -23.56 15.51
CA GLU A 251 -24.05 -22.69 16.68
C GLU A 251 -22.65 -22.12 16.99
N ALA A 252 -21.58 -22.83 16.62
CA ALA A 252 -20.21 -22.36 16.78
C ALA A 252 -19.80 -21.39 15.67
N ALA A 253 -20.30 -21.59 14.45
CA ALA A 253 -20.08 -20.68 13.30
C ALA A 253 -20.73 -19.29 13.56
N ASN A 254 -21.89 -19.24 14.21
CA ASN A 254 -22.56 -18.00 14.60
C ASN A 254 -21.91 -17.26 15.79
N MET A 255 -20.81 -17.76 16.36
CA MET A 255 -20.14 -17.19 17.53
C MET A 255 -18.80 -16.49 17.25
N ILE A 256 -18.34 -16.44 16.00
CA ILE A 256 -17.08 -15.72 15.66
C ILE A 256 -17.44 -14.26 15.35
N THR A 257 -17.84 -13.54 16.38
CA THR A 257 -17.92 -12.07 16.31
C THR A 257 -16.57 -11.48 16.70
N LEU A 258 -16.22 -10.33 16.12
CA LEU A 258 -15.06 -9.53 16.54
C LEU A 258 -15.25 -9.09 18.00
N ARG A 259 -14.82 -9.96 18.92
CA ARG A 259 -14.82 -9.66 20.36
C ARG A 259 -13.70 -8.68 20.66
N ARG A 260 -13.84 -7.94 21.74
CA ARG A 260 -12.80 -7.02 22.23
C ARG A 260 -11.44 -7.69 22.34
N GLU A 261 -11.39 -8.89 22.89
CA GLU A 261 -10.18 -9.70 23.01
C GLU A 261 -9.50 -9.97 21.67
N THR A 262 -10.30 -10.35 20.66
CA THR A 262 -9.82 -10.58 19.29
C THR A 262 -9.24 -9.31 18.68
N ILE A 263 -9.91 -8.16 18.86
CA ILE A 263 -9.41 -6.87 18.39
C ILE A 263 -8.07 -6.51 19.06
N GLU A 264 -7.99 -6.66 20.38
CA GLU A 264 -6.77 -6.41 21.15
C GLU A 264 -5.58 -7.24 20.65
N CYS A 265 -5.77 -8.56 20.53
CA CYS A 265 -4.74 -9.48 20.07
C CYS A 265 -4.32 -9.26 18.62
N THR A 266 -5.29 -8.99 17.72
CA THR A 266 -5.00 -8.70 16.32
C THR A 266 -4.18 -7.41 16.18
N ILE A 267 -4.51 -6.37 16.92
CA ILE A 267 -3.74 -5.11 16.91
C ILE A 267 -2.32 -5.34 17.46
N LEU A 268 -2.16 -6.09 18.54
CA LEU A 268 -0.84 -6.41 19.08
C LEU A 268 0.00 -7.20 18.09
N PHE A 269 -0.57 -8.24 17.46
CA PHE A 269 0.11 -8.99 16.42
C PHE A 269 0.53 -8.08 15.26
N SER A 270 -0.38 -7.22 14.80
CA SER A 270 -0.11 -6.29 13.69
C SER A 270 0.99 -5.28 14.03
N ILE A 271 1.04 -4.76 15.27
CA ILE A 271 2.10 -3.85 15.73
C ILE A 271 3.46 -4.56 15.77
N VAL A 272 3.50 -5.79 16.28
CA VAL A 272 4.75 -6.57 16.35
C VAL A 272 5.33 -6.80 14.97
N TRP A 273 4.49 -7.16 13.97
CA TRP A 273 4.93 -7.53 12.64
C TRP A 273 5.02 -6.37 11.65
N SER A 274 4.49 -5.20 11.96
CA SER A 274 4.67 -3.98 11.14
C SER A 274 5.68 -3.01 11.76
N ILE A 275 5.42 -2.51 12.98
CA ILE A 275 6.29 -1.52 13.64
C ILE A 275 7.52 -2.19 14.26
N GLY A 276 7.30 -3.25 15.05
CA GLY A 276 8.37 -3.95 15.76
C GLY A 276 9.33 -4.71 14.85
N ALA A 277 8.87 -5.12 13.66
CA ALA A 277 9.66 -5.90 12.71
C ALA A 277 10.63 -5.07 11.84
N THR A 278 10.54 -3.74 11.85
CA THR A 278 11.39 -2.86 11.03
C THR A 278 12.85 -2.80 11.47
N GLY A 279 13.14 -3.15 12.71
CA GLY A 279 14.46 -3.13 13.31
C GLY A 279 15.35 -4.31 12.92
N ASP A 280 16.65 -4.11 13.11
CA ASP A 280 17.65 -5.16 13.11
C ASP A 280 17.45 -6.13 14.29
N GLU A 281 18.29 -7.15 14.40
CA GLU A 281 18.17 -8.16 15.47
C GLU A 281 18.26 -7.53 16.87
N GLU A 282 19.15 -6.56 17.07
CA GLU A 282 19.29 -5.87 18.36
C GLU A 282 18.06 -5.00 18.64
N GLY A 283 17.55 -4.31 17.64
CA GLY A 283 16.33 -3.51 17.73
C GLY A 283 15.11 -4.34 18.08
N ARG A 284 14.99 -5.53 17.49
CA ARG A 284 13.90 -6.48 17.82
C ARG A 284 14.01 -6.98 19.28
N LYS A 285 15.23 -7.23 19.77
CA LYS A 285 15.43 -7.57 21.21
C LYS A 285 14.94 -6.45 22.12
N LYS A 286 15.33 -5.21 21.83
CA LYS A 286 14.89 -4.03 22.59
C LYS A 286 13.36 -3.84 22.53
N PHE A 287 12.75 -4.03 21.37
CA PHE A 287 11.31 -3.92 21.22
C PHE A 287 10.56 -5.04 21.95
N ASN A 288 11.12 -6.25 21.96
CA ASN A 288 10.61 -7.38 22.74
C ASN A 288 10.59 -7.12 24.25
N GLU A 289 11.55 -6.36 24.78
CA GLU A 289 11.56 -5.96 26.19
C GLU A 289 10.59 -4.79 26.45
N PHE A 290 10.50 -3.86 25.51
CA PHE A 290 9.67 -2.66 25.64
C PHE A 290 8.18 -2.95 25.60
N LEU A 291 7.69 -3.68 24.60
CA LEU A 291 6.25 -3.82 24.38
C LEU A 291 5.52 -4.50 25.54
N PRO A 292 5.96 -5.67 26.08
CA PRO A 292 5.33 -6.29 27.25
C PRO A 292 5.38 -5.39 28.49
N ALA A 293 6.53 -4.76 28.75
CA ALA A 293 6.69 -3.86 29.89
C ALA A 293 5.78 -2.63 29.79
N TYR A 294 5.56 -2.09 28.57
CA TYR A 294 4.64 -0.99 28.32
C TYR A 294 3.17 -1.40 28.50
N LEU A 295 2.81 -2.61 28.07
CA LEU A 295 1.46 -3.18 28.26
C LEU A 295 1.14 -3.44 29.74
N GLU A 296 2.15 -3.83 30.54
CA GLU A 296 2.00 -4.04 31.99
C GLU A 296 1.91 -2.70 32.72
N ASP A 297 2.79 -1.77 32.43
CA ASP A 297 2.83 -0.43 33.04
C ASP A 297 3.27 0.64 32.05
N SER A 298 2.31 1.40 31.54
CA SER A 298 2.57 2.48 30.58
C SER A 298 3.45 3.61 31.16
N SER A 299 3.66 3.67 32.48
CA SER A 299 4.56 4.63 33.11
C SER A 299 6.05 4.36 32.84
N ILE A 300 6.39 3.23 32.21
CA ILE A 300 7.77 2.93 31.79
C ILE A 300 8.37 4.05 30.92
N ILE A 301 7.54 4.79 30.17
CA ILE A 301 7.94 5.96 29.36
C ILE A 301 8.54 7.08 30.24
N ASP A 302 8.18 7.14 31.51
CA ASP A 302 8.68 8.16 32.45
C ASP A 302 10.08 7.83 33.01
N LYS A 303 10.60 6.62 32.73
CA LYS A 303 11.93 6.22 33.19
C LYS A 303 13.04 7.05 32.49
N PRO A 304 14.18 7.28 33.16
CA PRO A 304 15.30 8.06 32.58
C PRO A 304 15.81 7.52 31.25
N GLU A 305 15.81 6.20 31.06
CA GLU A 305 16.25 5.52 29.85
C GLU A 305 15.35 5.84 28.65
N MET A 306 14.08 6.16 28.90
CA MET A 306 13.08 6.50 27.89
C MET A 306 12.96 8.01 27.63
N LYS A 307 13.89 8.83 28.15
CA LYS A 307 13.84 10.30 27.98
C LYS A 307 13.69 10.73 26.53
N GLY A 308 14.38 10.09 25.60
CA GLY A 308 14.28 10.39 24.16
C GLY A 308 12.89 10.08 23.58
N VAL A 309 12.31 8.96 23.97
CA VAL A 309 10.95 8.54 23.59
C VAL A 309 9.92 9.53 24.14
N LYS A 310 10.01 9.85 25.44
CA LYS A 310 9.13 10.82 26.10
C LYS A 310 9.19 12.19 25.43
N THR A 311 10.38 12.66 25.04
CA THR A 311 10.52 13.95 24.35
C THR A 311 9.79 13.95 23.00
N LEU A 312 9.88 12.87 22.23
CA LEU A 312 9.14 12.74 20.97
C LEU A 312 7.63 12.71 21.18
N LEU A 313 7.16 11.98 22.19
CA LEU A 313 5.73 11.95 22.52
C LEU A 313 5.18 13.33 22.91
N MET A 314 5.97 14.11 23.67
CA MET A 314 5.61 15.48 23.99
C MET A 314 5.54 16.38 22.76
N LEU A 315 6.48 16.24 21.81
CA LEU A 315 6.47 16.99 20.55
C LEU A 315 5.25 16.65 19.68
N ARG A 316 4.71 15.45 19.81
CA ARG A 316 3.49 15.00 19.12
C ARG A 316 2.21 15.39 19.88
N SER A 317 2.33 16.04 21.04
CA SER A 317 1.19 16.32 21.94
C SER A 317 0.40 15.04 22.26
N TRP A 318 1.10 13.90 22.35
CA TRP A 318 0.46 12.63 22.64
C TRP A 318 -0.02 12.56 24.08
N GLU A 319 -1.29 12.19 24.25
CA GLU A 319 -1.90 11.88 25.53
C GLU A 319 -2.52 10.48 25.47
N SER A 320 -2.27 9.67 26.47
CA SER A 320 -2.83 8.31 26.52
C SER A 320 -4.35 8.36 26.65
N PRO A 321 -5.11 7.78 25.72
CA PRO A 321 -6.57 7.66 25.85
C PRO A 321 -6.98 6.59 26.86
N MET A 322 -6.03 5.78 27.30
CA MET A 322 -6.26 4.70 28.24
C MET A 322 -5.82 5.05 29.66
N LYS A 323 -6.52 4.50 30.66
CA LYS A 323 -6.08 4.59 32.05
C LYS A 323 -4.73 3.87 32.21
N LYS A 324 -3.85 4.36 33.07
CA LYS A 324 -2.51 3.78 33.35
C LYS A 324 -2.54 2.29 33.72
N GLN A 325 -3.66 1.78 34.19
CA GLN A 325 -3.86 0.37 34.63
C GLN A 325 -4.73 -0.42 33.63
N TYR A 326 -4.79 -0.01 32.37
CA TYR A 326 -5.48 -0.82 31.38
C TYR A 326 -4.74 -2.16 31.21
N LYS A 327 -5.49 -3.26 31.29
CA LYS A 327 -4.97 -4.60 31.05
C LYS A 327 -5.58 -5.17 29.78
N VAL A 328 -4.72 -5.65 28.90
CA VAL A 328 -5.12 -6.43 27.73
C VAL A 328 -5.73 -7.75 28.20
N SER A 329 -6.83 -8.17 27.59
CA SER A 329 -7.58 -9.36 28.00
C SER A 329 -6.76 -10.65 27.83
N ASN A 330 -6.02 -10.74 26.73
CA ASN A 330 -5.17 -11.90 26.39
C ASN A 330 -3.80 -11.42 25.88
N PRO A 331 -2.85 -11.09 26.78
CA PRO A 331 -1.54 -10.60 26.39
C PRO A 331 -0.70 -11.69 25.72
N ILE A 332 0.29 -11.27 24.92
CA ILE A 332 1.27 -12.19 24.33
C ILE A 332 1.98 -12.94 25.45
N PRO A 333 2.11 -14.29 25.37
CA PRO A 333 2.77 -15.08 26.41
C PRO A 333 4.23 -14.66 26.59
N SER A 334 4.68 -14.64 27.85
CA SER A 334 6.04 -14.20 28.23
C SER A 334 7.13 -15.29 28.17
N GLU A 335 6.75 -16.51 27.81
CA GLU A 335 7.68 -17.66 27.78
C GLU A 335 8.68 -17.57 26.60
N ASN A 336 8.35 -16.81 25.57
CA ASN A 336 9.19 -16.58 24.40
C ASN A 336 9.16 -15.08 24.03
N THR A 337 9.85 -14.71 22.96
CA THR A 337 9.79 -13.34 22.41
C THR A 337 8.40 -13.01 21.88
N VAL A 338 8.05 -11.72 21.80
CA VAL A 338 6.79 -11.27 21.18
C VAL A 338 6.67 -11.72 19.71
N TYR A 339 7.80 -11.99 19.05
CA TYR A 339 7.87 -12.55 17.69
C TYR A 339 7.71 -14.07 17.65
N GLY A 340 7.72 -14.73 18.80
CA GLY A 340 7.65 -16.20 18.91
C GLY A 340 6.25 -16.79 18.74
N TYR A 341 5.24 -15.95 18.60
CA TYR A 341 3.85 -16.40 18.58
C TYR A 341 3.09 -15.86 17.35
N SER A 342 2.17 -16.69 16.85
CA SER A 342 1.07 -16.25 15.99
C SER A 342 -0.21 -16.15 16.80
N TYR A 343 -1.10 -15.29 16.38
CA TYR A 343 -2.45 -15.22 16.90
C TYR A 343 -3.39 -16.06 16.04
N ILE A 344 -4.16 -16.96 16.68
CA ILE A 344 -5.17 -17.79 16.02
C ILE A 344 -6.55 -17.23 16.37
N PRO A 345 -7.19 -16.49 15.43
CA PRO A 345 -8.45 -15.80 15.72
C PRO A 345 -9.61 -16.74 16.09
N SER A 346 -9.68 -17.92 15.45
CA SER A 346 -10.76 -18.87 15.61
C SER A 346 -11.02 -19.33 17.04
N ASN A 347 -9.96 -19.42 17.86
CA ASN A 347 -10.05 -19.81 19.25
C ASN A 347 -9.47 -18.76 20.23
N SER A 348 -9.14 -17.56 19.73
CA SER A 348 -8.57 -16.44 20.48
C SER A 348 -7.30 -16.83 21.27
N THR A 349 -6.43 -17.66 20.69
CA THR A 349 -5.22 -18.15 21.36
C THR A 349 -3.95 -17.72 20.65
N TRP A 350 -2.89 -17.53 21.45
CA TRP A 350 -1.52 -17.40 20.95
C TRP A 350 -0.92 -18.78 20.80
N LYS A 351 -0.35 -19.08 19.63
CA LYS A 351 0.30 -20.34 19.32
C LYS A 351 1.76 -20.10 18.97
N SER A 352 2.67 -20.89 19.55
CA SER A 352 4.10 -20.80 19.21
C SER A 352 4.33 -21.15 17.74
N TRP A 353 5.24 -20.45 17.09
CA TRP A 353 5.65 -20.79 15.73
C TRP A 353 6.32 -22.18 15.64
N ASP A 354 7.01 -22.60 16.69
CA ASP A 354 7.63 -23.94 16.75
C ASP A 354 6.63 -25.07 16.60
N GLU A 355 5.40 -24.87 17.05
CA GLU A 355 4.30 -25.83 16.91
C GLU A 355 3.67 -25.84 15.52
N GLN A 356 3.97 -24.83 14.71
CA GLN A 356 3.43 -24.66 13.36
C GLN A 356 4.41 -25.04 12.26
N ILE A 357 5.63 -25.42 12.64
CA ILE A 357 6.62 -25.92 11.67
C ILE A 357 6.15 -27.24 11.10
N ASP A 358 6.00 -27.30 9.78
CA ASP A 358 5.80 -28.59 9.10
C ASP A 358 7.09 -29.41 9.18
N ARG A 359 7.06 -30.46 9.97
CA ARG A 359 8.18 -31.39 10.17
C ARG A 359 8.11 -32.61 9.25
N SER A 360 7.32 -32.54 8.17
CA SER A 360 7.29 -33.57 7.16
C SER A 360 8.67 -33.72 6.50
N LEU A 361 9.05 -34.96 6.21
CA LEU A 361 10.30 -35.21 5.52
C LEU A 361 10.15 -34.86 4.03
N PRO A 362 11.19 -34.23 3.43
CA PRO A 362 11.17 -33.96 2.00
C PRO A 362 10.97 -35.25 1.18
N SER A 363 10.38 -35.13 0.01
CA SER A 363 10.20 -36.25 -0.88
C SER A 363 11.55 -36.91 -1.20
N MET A 364 11.59 -38.23 -1.24
CA MET A 364 12.81 -39.01 -1.55
C MET A 364 13.36 -38.69 -2.95
N ASP A 365 12.53 -38.19 -3.85
CA ASP A 365 12.88 -37.80 -5.22
C ASP A 365 13.31 -36.34 -5.37
N ALA A 366 13.28 -35.57 -4.30
CA ALA A 366 13.67 -34.15 -4.34
C ALA A 366 15.19 -34.03 -4.57
N SER A 367 15.58 -33.10 -5.45
CA SER A 367 17.01 -32.81 -5.62
C SER A 367 17.52 -32.09 -4.35
N PHE A 368 18.78 -32.37 -3.97
CA PHE A 368 19.38 -31.77 -2.78
C PHE A 368 19.30 -30.24 -2.78
N SER A 369 19.43 -29.62 -3.97
CA SER A 369 19.36 -28.17 -4.14
C SER A 369 17.96 -27.58 -4.01
N SER A 370 16.90 -28.38 -4.10
CA SER A 370 15.51 -27.94 -3.97
C SER A 370 14.93 -28.15 -2.57
N ILE A 371 15.70 -28.77 -1.66
CA ILE A 371 15.23 -29.04 -0.30
C ILE A 371 15.31 -27.75 0.53
N VAL A 372 14.15 -27.25 0.95
CA VAL A 372 14.02 -26.17 1.94
C VAL A 372 13.69 -26.81 3.28
N VAL A 373 14.55 -26.60 4.29
CA VAL A 373 14.30 -27.11 5.63
C VAL A 373 13.39 -26.14 6.39
N PRO A 374 12.17 -26.55 6.77
CA PRO A 374 11.27 -25.72 7.51
C PRO A 374 11.87 -25.34 8.87
N ASN A 375 11.76 -24.08 9.22
CA ASN A 375 12.17 -23.51 10.53
C ASN A 375 11.19 -22.43 10.96
N VAL A 376 11.43 -21.84 12.14
CA VAL A 376 10.57 -20.77 12.68
C VAL A 376 10.40 -19.60 11.70
N ILE A 377 11.48 -19.17 11.06
CA ILE A 377 11.47 -18.03 10.13
C ILE A 377 10.62 -18.37 8.87
N THR A 378 10.74 -19.59 8.37
CA THR A 378 9.94 -20.02 7.22
C THR A 378 8.45 -20.10 7.55
N ALA A 379 8.10 -20.53 8.76
CA ALA A 379 6.72 -20.56 9.24
C ALA A 379 6.16 -19.13 9.40
N GLN A 380 6.93 -18.22 10.02
CA GLN A 380 6.55 -16.82 10.19
C GLN A 380 6.29 -16.12 8.87
N LEU A 381 7.27 -16.17 7.98
CA LEU A 381 7.16 -15.49 6.67
C LEU A 381 6.09 -16.14 5.79
N GLY A 382 5.92 -17.47 5.87
CA GLY A 382 4.89 -18.18 5.13
C GLY A 382 3.51 -17.66 5.44
N VAL A 383 3.16 -17.63 6.73
CA VAL A 383 1.85 -17.13 7.17
C VAL A 383 1.66 -15.65 6.85
N LEU A 384 2.68 -14.80 7.07
CA LEU A 384 2.56 -13.38 6.80
C LEU A 384 2.42 -13.07 5.31
N LEU A 385 3.19 -13.76 4.44
CA LEU A 385 3.09 -13.59 3.00
C LEU A 385 1.76 -14.11 2.46
N ASP A 386 1.34 -15.29 2.90
CA ASP A 386 0.05 -15.87 2.50
C ASP A 386 -1.11 -14.94 2.90
N LEU A 387 -1.12 -14.46 4.15
CA LEU A 387 -2.12 -13.52 4.64
C LEU A 387 -2.19 -12.23 3.81
N LEU A 388 -1.05 -11.61 3.50
CA LEU A 388 -1.02 -10.36 2.74
C LEU A 388 -1.38 -10.57 1.26
N ILE A 389 -0.87 -11.63 0.63
CA ILE A 389 -1.10 -11.90 -0.79
C ILE A 389 -2.56 -12.27 -1.05
N THR A 390 -3.15 -13.11 -0.21
CA THR A 390 -4.55 -13.55 -0.36
C THR A 390 -5.52 -12.38 -0.23
N HIS A 391 -5.18 -11.37 0.59
CA HIS A 391 -5.95 -10.13 0.77
C HIS A 391 -5.51 -8.99 -0.18
N ASN A 392 -4.78 -9.31 -1.25
CA ASN A 392 -4.35 -8.36 -2.30
C ASN A 392 -3.43 -7.22 -1.80
N PHE A 393 -2.73 -7.40 -0.71
CA PHE A 393 -1.69 -6.47 -0.29
C PHE A 393 -0.33 -6.86 -0.86
N THR A 394 0.49 -5.84 -1.15
CA THR A 394 1.82 -6.01 -1.72
C THR A 394 2.89 -5.99 -0.63
N PRO A 395 3.48 -7.14 -0.24
CA PRO A 395 4.56 -7.18 0.74
C PRO A 395 5.91 -6.82 0.11
N LEU A 396 6.75 -6.13 0.88
CA LEU A 396 8.16 -5.88 0.56
C LEU A 396 9.04 -6.65 1.54
N VAL A 397 9.81 -7.61 1.03
CA VAL A 397 10.72 -8.45 1.84
C VAL A 397 12.15 -7.92 1.73
N CYS A 398 12.65 -7.32 2.81
CA CYS A 398 13.99 -6.75 2.89
C CYS A 398 14.89 -7.60 3.80
N GLY A 399 16.19 -7.62 3.50
CA GLY A 399 17.19 -8.28 4.33
C GLY A 399 18.52 -8.48 3.60
N PRO A 400 19.60 -8.89 4.31
CA PRO A 400 20.92 -9.12 3.73
C PRO A 400 20.90 -10.17 2.62
N THR A 401 21.90 -10.11 1.74
CA THR A 401 22.08 -11.11 0.69
C THR A 401 22.40 -12.48 1.28
N GLY A 402 21.92 -13.56 0.64
CA GLY A 402 22.21 -14.93 1.06
C GLY A 402 21.38 -15.47 2.23
N THR A 403 20.32 -14.75 2.66
CA THR A 403 19.42 -15.18 3.75
C THR A 403 18.25 -16.06 3.27
N GLY A 404 18.23 -16.45 1.99
CA GLY A 404 17.22 -17.37 1.43
C GLY A 404 15.88 -16.71 1.07
N LYS A 405 15.78 -15.37 1.04
CA LYS A 405 14.52 -14.64 0.74
C LYS A 405 13.83 -15.13 -0.52
N SER A 406 14.56 -15.12 -1.65
CA SER A 406 13.99 -15.48 -2.96
C SER A 406 13.54 -16.94 -3.00
N VAL A 407 14.35 -17.87 -2.50
CA VAL A 407 14.02 -19.30 -2.42
C VAL A 407 12.73 -19.48 -1.61
N PHE A 408 12.65 -18.81 -0.49
CA PHE A 408 11.51 -18.91 0.39
C PHE A 408 10.21 -18.34 -0.24
N ILE A 409 10.30 -17.15 -0.88
CA ILE A 409 9.15 -16.58 -1.61
C ILE A 409 8.71 -17.51 -2.74
N HIS A 410 9.64 -18.09 -3.49
CA HIS A 410 9.32 -19.08 -4.52
C HIS A 410 8.58 -20.30 -3.95
N THR A 411 8.97 -20.80 -2.76
CA THR A 411 8.26 -21.89 -2.09
C THR A 411 6.82 -21.47 -1.76
N VAL A 412 6.62 -20.30 -1.18
CA VAL A 412 5.27 -19.79 -0.87
C VAL A 412 4.44 -19.66 -2.14
N LEU A 413 4.97 -19.04 -3.18
CA LEU A 413 4.23 -18.79 -4.43
C LEU A 413 3.87 -20.08 -5.18
N ASN A 414 4.70 -21.12 -5.12
CA ASN A 414 4.52 -22.33 -5.91
C ASN A 414 3.90 -23.49 -5.12
N GLU A 415 4.06 -23.53 -3.79
CA GLU A 415 3.67 -24.68 -2.98
C GLU A 415 2.55 -24.36 -1.97
N HIS A 416 2.51 -23.14 -1.42
CA HIS A 416 1.51 -22.78 -0.40
C HIS A 416 0.23 -22.23 -1.03
N LEU A 417 0.35 -21.40 -2.08
CA LEU A 417 -0.80 -20.80 -2.74
C LEU A 417 -1.46 -21.78 -3.72
N ASP A 418 -2.80 -21.73 -3.82
CA ASP A 418 -3.53 -22.55 -4.79
C ASP A 418 -3.20 -22.13 -6.22
N GLN A 419 -2.48 -22.99 -6.93
CA GLN A 419 -2.03 -22.78 -8.30
C GLN A 419 -3.18 -22.70 -9.32
N ASN A 420 -4.41 -23.09 -8.97
CA ASN A 420 -5.57 -22.92 -9.84
C ASN A 420 -6.07 -21.47 -9.80
N ILE A 421 -5.91 -20.79 -8.66
CA ILE A 421 -6.36 -19.40 -8.44
C ILE A 421 -5.21 -18.43 -8.70
N TYR A 422 -4.03 -18.68 -8.16
CA TYR A 422 -2.91 -17.76 -8.19
C TYR A 422 -1.90 -18.13 -9.26
N LYS A 423 -1.58 -17.19 -10.15
CA LYS A 423 -0.62 -17.36 -11.26
C LYS A 423 0.58 -16.44 -11.02
N PRO A 424 1.72 -16.97 -10.52
CA PRO A 424 2.90 -16.16 -10.29
C PRO A 424 3.59 -15.77 -11.61
N ILE A 425 3.90 -14.49 -11.74
CA ILE A 425 4.75 -13.90 -12.78
C ILE A 425 6.05 -13.49 -12.09
N GLN A 426 7.12 -14.22 -12.37
CA GLN A 426 8.41 -14.00 -11.71
C GLN A 426 9.34 -13.22 -12.63
N ILE A 427 9.91 -12.13 -12.13
CA ILE A 427 10.81 -11.23 -12.83
C ILE A 427 12.01 -10.97 -11.93
N ALA A 428 13.21 -11.15 -12.45
CA ALA A 428 14.44 -10.75 -11.76
C ALA A 428 14.98 -9.46 -12.40
N PHE A 429 15.18 -8.43 -11.59
CA PHE A 429 15.74 -7.18 -12.07
C PHE A 429 17.27 -7.28 -12.18
N THR A 430 17.80 -6.58 -13.16
CA THR A 430 19.23 -6.42 -13.40
C THR A 430 19.54 -4.93 -13.57
N ALA A 431 20.81 -4.56 -13.55
CA ALA A 431 21.23 -3.17 -13.76
C ALA A 431 20.72 -2.57 -15.08
N LYS A 432 20.52 -3.40 -16.11
CA LYS A 432 20.07 -2.95 -17.44
C LYS A 432 18.56 -3.09 -17.67
N THR A 433 17.80 -3.51 -16.67
CA THR A 433 16.34 -3.65 -16.80
C THR A 433 15.71 -2.28 -16.98
N SER A 434 14.93 -2.09 -18.05
CA SER A 434 14.18 -0.87 -18.33
C SER A 434 12.71 -0.97 -17.95
N ALA A 435 12.01 0.16 -17.84
CA ALA A 435 10.57 0.21 -17.61
C ALA A 435 9.80 -0.55 -18.71
N ASN A 436 10.14 -0.31 -19.99
CA ASN A 436 9.50 -0.99 -21.12
C ASN A 436 9.67 -2.51 -21.06
N GLN A 437 10.88 -3.01 -20.76
CA GLN A 437 11.12 -4.45 -20.60
C GLN A 437 10.30 -5.04 -19.46
N THR A 438 10.17 -4.32 -18.35
CA THR A 438 9.35 -4.75 -17.21
C THR A 438 7.88 -4.83 -17.60
N GLN A 439 7.37 -3.82 -18.29
CA GLN A 439 6.00 -3.80 -18.80
C GLN A 439 5.76 -4.96 -19.77
N ASP A 440 6.61 -5.14 -20.78
CA ASP A 440 6.50 -6.20 -21.77
C ASP A 440 6.47 -7.59 -21.11
N GLN A 441 7.29 -7.83 -20.09
CA GLN A 441 7.33 -9.12 -19.40
C GLN A 441 6.03 -9.42 -18.63
N VAL A 442 5.37 -8.41 -18.08
CA VAL A 442 4.08 -8.56 -17.41
C VAL A 442 2.96 -8.71 -18.45
N ASP A 443 2.90 -7.81 -19.43
CA ASP A 443 1.84 -7.76 -20.43
C ASP A 443 1.77 -9.06 -21.27
N GLN A 444 2.92 -9.67 -21.59
CA GLN A 444 2.99 -10.97 -22.29
C GLN A 444 2.40 -12.15 -21.49
N LYS A 445 2.26 -12.03 -20.17
CA LYS A 445 1.69 -13.05 -19.30
C LYS A 445 0.21 -12.82 -18.98
N LEU A 446 -0.33 -11.69 -19.42
CA LEU A 446 -1.72 -11.30 -19.22
C LEU A 446 -2.51 -11.40 -20.52
N ASP A 447 -3.79 -11.78 -20.40
CA ASP A 447 -4.71 -11.82 -21.53
C ASP A 447 -5.33 -10.44 -21.75
N LYS A 448 -5.34 -9.96 -23.00
CA LYS A 448 -6.05 -8.73 -23.37
C LYS A 448 -7.56 -9.00 -23.35
N ARG A 449 -8.28 -8.42 -22.41
CA ARG A 449 -9.73 -8.59 -22.24
C ARG A 449 -10.55 -7.68 -23.15
N ARG A 450 -10.19 -6.40 -23.15
CA ARG A 450 -10.72 -5.35 -24.02
C ARG A 450 -9.67 -4.25 -24.16
N ARG A 451 -9.92 -3.24 -24.98
CA ARG A 451 -9.01 -2.11 -25.12
C ARG A 451 -8.69 -1.49 -23.76
N GLY A 452 -7.41 -1.35 -23.43
CA GLY A 452 -6.90 -0.80 -22.17
C GLY A 452 -7.09 -1.70 -20.94
N ILE A 453 -7.59 -2.95 -21.07
CA ILE A 453 -7.77 -3.85 -19.94
C ILE A 453 -7.11 -5.20 -20.22
N TYR A 454 -6.15 -5.50 -19.37
CA TYR A 454 -5.43 -6.78 -19.33
C TYR A 454 -5.74 -7.50 -18.02
N GLY A 455 -5.60 -8.79 -17.99
CA GLY A 455 -5.79 -9.58 -16.78
C GLY A 455 -5.34 -11.01 -16.94
N PRO A 456 -5.15 -11.76 -15.85
CA PRO A 456 -4.81 -13.18 -15.90
C PRO A 456 -5.96 -14.00 -16.53
N ALA A 457 -5.74 -15.29 -16.74
CA ALA A 457 -6.80 -16.21 -17.17
C ALA A 457 -8.06 -16.06 -16.31
N PHE A 458 -9.24 -16.26 -16.90
CA PHE A 458 -10.50 -16.03 -16.22
C PHE A 458 -10.62 -16.85 -14.92
N GLY A 459 -11.01 -16.22 -13.83
CA GLY A 459 -11.09 -16.84 -12.50
C GLY A 459 -9.75 -16.95 -11.76
N CYS A 460 -8.64 -16.47 -12.36
CA CYS A 460 -7.32 -16.45 -11.72
C CYS A 460 -6.93 -15.05 -11.25
N LYS A 461 -5.97 -15.00 -10.33
CA LYS A 461 -5.26 -13.77 -9.88
C LYS A 461 -3.79 -13.87 -10.29
N ALA A 462 -3.25 -12.82 -10.89
CA ALA A 462 -1.81 -12.75 -11.19
C ALA A 462 -1.06 -12.18 -9.99
N ILE A 463 0.06 -12.79 -9.63
CA ILE A 463 0.99 -12.28 -8.62
C ILE A 463 2.30 -11.96 -9.31
N VAL A 464 2.64 -10.67 -9.38
CA VAL A 464 3.92 -10.23 -9.94
C VAL A 464 4.96 -10.22 -8.82
N PHE A 465 5.91 -11.14 -8.88
CA PHE A 465 7.05 -11.21 -7.98
C PHE A 465 8.28 -10.60 -8.65
N ILE A 466 8.83 -9.57 -8.03
CA ILE A 466 10.06 -8.92 -8.48
C ILE A 466 11.20 -9.28 -7.53
N ASP A 467 12.17 -10.00 -8.03
CA ASP A 467 13.42 -10.26 -7.30
C ASP A 467 14.45 -9.18 -7.61
N ASP A 468 15.31 -8.86 -6.63
CA ASP A 468 16.36 -7.86 -6.74
C ASP A 468 15.84 -6.47 -7.18
N LEU A 469 14.75 -6.01 -6.56
CA LEU A 469 14.05 -4.75 -6.89
C LEU A 469 14.97 -3.53 -6.97
N ASN A 470 16.05 -3.49 -6.20
CA ASN A 470 17.00 -2.38 -6.11
C ASN A 470 18.08 -2.37 -7.21
N MET A 471 18.15 -3.40 -8.06
CA MET A 471 19.23 -3.60 -9.04
C MET A 471 19.21 -2.68 -10.26
N PRO A 472 18.07 -2.18 -10.78
CA PRO A 472 18.09 -1.29 -11.93
C PRO A 472 18.99 -0.08 -11.71
N GLU A 473 19.69 0.32 -12.77
CA GLU A 473 20.59 1.47 -12.76
C GLU A 473 19.84 2.75 -12.35
N VAL A 474 20.45 3.51 -11.46
CA VAL A 474 19.90 4.79 -11.01
C VAL A 474 20.27 5.84 -12.06
N GLU A 475 19.28 6.55 -12.61
CA GLU A 475 19.50 7.66 -13.55
C GLU A 475 20.22 8.83 -12.87
N GLU A 476 20.73 9.75 -13.67
CA GLU A 476 21.48 10.94 -13.24
C GLU A 476 20.79 11.72 -12.09
N TYR A 477 19.45 11.77 -12.11
CA TYR A 477 18.64 12.48 -11.11
C TYR A 477 17.98 11.56 -10.09
N GLY A 478 18.53 10.38 -9.87
CA GLY A 478 18.15 9.48 -8.78
C GLY A 478 16.94 8.58 -9.04
N ALA A 479 16.27 8.70 -10.19
CA ALA A 479 15.14 7.85 -10.52
C ALA A 479 15.58 6.45 -11.01
N GLN A 480 14.75 5.45 -10.77
CA GLN A 480 14.88 4.10 -11.32
C GLN A 480 13.58 3.77 -12.09
N PRO A 481 13.55 3.93 -13.42
CA PRO A 481 12.32 3.83 -14.23
C PRO A 481 11.49 2.55 -14.02
N PRO A 482 12.08 1.35 -13.88
CA PRO A 482 11.30 0.15 -13.59
C PRO A 482 10.54 0.23 -12.25
N ILE A 483 11.15 0.84 -11.23
CA ILE A 483 10.52 1.00 -9.91
C ILE A 483 9.39 2.04 -10.01
N GLU A 484 9.60 3.13 -10.74
CA GLU A 484 8.57 4.15 -10.97
C GLU A 484 7.36 3.60 -11.74
N LEU A 485 7.60 2.69 -12.69
CA LEU A 485 6.52 1.98 -13.37
C LEU A 485 5.69 1.10 -12.41
N LEU A 486 6.36 0.35 -11.53
CA LEU A 486 5.69 -0.47 -10.51
C LEU A 486 4.93 0.40 -9.50
N ARG A 487 5.50 1.55 -9.11
CA ARG A 487 4.83 2.51 -8.23
C ARG A 487 3.53 3.01 -8.88
N GLN A 488 3.57 3.40 -10.15
CA GLN A 488 2.37 3.80 -10.88
C GLN A 488 1.32 2.68 -10.93
N MET A 489 1.74 1.43 -11.14
CA MET A 489 0.86 0.28 -11.12
C MET A 489 0.18 0.08 -9.76
N ILE A 490 0.94 0.20 -8.67
CA ILE A 490 0.42 0.00 -7.30
C ILE A 490 -0.53 1.12 -6.90
N ASP A 491 -0.19 2.37 -7.22
CA ASP A 491 -0.94 3.55 -6.79
C ASP A 491 -2.19 3.77 -7.64
N ASN A 492 -2.11 3.52 -8.95
CA ASN A 492 -3.16 3.86 -9.91
C ASN A 492 -3.83 2.63 -10.57
N GLY A 493 -3.37 1.42 -10.25
CA GLY A 493 -3.95 0.17 -10.76
C GLY A 493 -3.63 -0.12 -12.23
N GLY A 494 -2.63 0.56 -12.83
CA GLY A 494 -2.26 0.36 -14.20
C GLY A 494 -1.09 1.21 -14.68
N TRP A 495 -0.77 1.08 -15.95
CA TRP A 495 0.21 1.89 -16.67
C TRP A 495 -0.26 2.19 -18.10
N TYR A 496 0.44 3.07 -18.78
CA TYR A 496 0.12 3.41 -20.15
C TYR A 496 0.57 2.33 -21.13
N ASP A 497 -0.31 1.93 -22.05
CA ASP A 497 0.06 1.08 -23.19
C ASP A 497 1.14 1.76 -24.03
N ILE A 498 2.19 1.02 -24.37
CA ILE A 498 3.35 1.57 -25.14
C ILE A 498 2.94 2.01 -26.54
N GLN A 499 1.97 1.35 -27.18
CA GLN A 499 1.54 1.62 -28.54
C GLN A 499 0.35 2.56 -28.60
N GLU A 500 -0.72 2.22 -27.90
CA GLU A 500 -2.00 2.95 -27.94
C GLU A 500 -1.99 4.22 -27.10
N LYS A 501 -1.06 4.36 -26.13
CA LYS A 501 -0.94 5.48 -25.17
C LYS A 501 -2.19 5.69 -24.30
N ASP A 502 -3.08 4.72 -24.26
CA ASP A 502 -4.20 4.66 -23.32
C ASP A 502 -3.70 4.11 -21.96
N PHE A 503 -4.35 4.53 -20.85
CA PHE A 503 -4.05 4.04 -19.49
C PHE A 503 -4.77 2.74 -19.23
#